data_189a98dacef626af6c6755db887c0b48
#
_entry.id   189a98dacef626af6c6755db887c0b48
#
_cell.length_a   1.000
_cell.length_b   1.000
_cell.length_c   1.000
_cell.angle_alpha   90.00
_cell.angle_beta   90.00
_cell.angle_gamma   90.00
#
_symmetry.space_group_name_H-M   'P 1'
#
loop_
_entity.id
_entity.type
_entity.pdbx_description
1 polymer ?
#
loop_
_entity_poly.entity_id
_entity_poly.type
_entity_poly.pdbx_seq_one_letter_code
_entity_poly.pdbx_strand_id
1 'polypeptide(L)'
;MKKILKALVLTVGMLVITGISSMVYAQDYNTLNYTIQPGDSLWKICVKYEVGVSEVLSVNPQIANPSMIYPSQIIKVPNLAEVKRLAKEVVTLVNQERAKLGLAPLTDNWQLARVARYKSEDMRDKNYFSHTSPTYGSPFDMMKNFGIKYMAAGENIAMGQQTSALVMKSWMNSPGHKSNILSKSFTEIGVGVAKNKSGTIYWTQQFIGR
;
A
#
# COMPACT_ATOMS: atom_id res chain seq x y z
N MET A 1 46.30 -37.67 50.07
CA MET A 1 45.93 -36.33 49.63
C MET A 1 45.47 -36.41 48.19
N LYS A 2 44.12 -36.47 47.98
CA LYS A 2 43.54 -36.56 46.60
C LYS A 2 43.17 -35.16 46.13
N LYS A 3 43.84 -34.69 45.05
CA LYS A 3 43.46 -33.43 44.38
C LYS A 3 42.25 -33.64 43.48
N ILE A 4 41.16 -32.95 43.78
CA ILE A 4 39.93 -32.95 42.98
C ILE A 4 40.07 -31.86 41.92
N LEU A 5 40.15 -32.29 40.66
CA LEU A 5 40.19 -31.42 39.49
C LEU A 5 38.73 -31.02 39.14
N LYS A 6 38.37 -29.76 39.33
CA LYS A 6 37.07 -29.22 38.89
C LYS A 6 37.12 -28.90 37.39
N ALA A 7 36.41 -29.68 36.60
CA ALA A 7 36.21 -29.38 35.18
C ALA A 7 35.16 -28.27 35.06
N LEU A 8 35.53 -27.15 34.46
CA LEU A 8 34.65 -26.05 34.10
C LEU A 8 34.00 -26.37 32.75
N VAL A 9 32.71 -26.72 32.75
CA VAL A 9 31.94 -26.93 31.54
C VAL A 9 31.46 -25.57 31.06
N LEU A 10 32.07 -25.08 29.95
CA LEU A 10 31.64 -23.86 29.26
C LEU A 10 30.49 -24.22 28.31
N THR A 11 29.26 -23.94 28.71
CA THR A 11 28.08 -24.04 27.82
C THR A 11 28.06 -22.83 26.89
N VAL A 12 28.48 -23.06 25.64
CA VAL A 12 28.30 -22.09 24.54
C VAL A 12 26.81 -22.08 24.18
N GLY A 13 26.09 -21.06 24.62
CA GLY A 13 24.73 -20.80 24.20
C GLY A 13 24.67 -20.40 22.73
N MET A 14 24.24 -21.31 21.88
CA MET A 14 24.01 -21.04 20.45
C MET A 14 22.71 -20.20 20.35
N LEU A 15 22.88 -18.88 20.14
CA LEU A 15 21.77 -17.96 19.87
C LEU A 15 21.23 -18.28 18.47
N VAL A 16 20.17 -19.07 18.39
CA VAL A 16 19.45 -19.29 17.14
C VAL A 16 18.68 -18.00 16.82
N ILE A 17 19.26 -17.13 15.99
CA ILE A 17 18.53 -16.01 15.39
C ILE A 17 17.58 -16.63 14.36
N THR A 18 16.34 -16.88 14.75
CA THR A 18 15.28 -17.19 13.81
C THR A 18 14.98 -15.91 13.03
N GLY A 19 15.63 -15.78 11.89
CA GLY A 19 15.28 -14.76 10.90
C GLY A 19 13.81 -14.98 10.51
N ILE A 20 12.94 -14.07 10.94
CA ILE A 20 11.58 -13.97 10.41
C ILE A 20 11.75 -13.49 8.97
N SER A 21 11.91 -14.43 8.04
CA SER A 21 11.72 -14.15 6.62
C SER A 21 10.26 -13.73 6.46
N SER A 22 10.01 -12.43 6.41
CA SER A 22 8.75 -11.92 5.90
C SER A 22 8.60 -12.48 4.49
N MET A 23 7.76 -13.51 4.34
CA MET A 23 7.32 -13.98 3.04
C MET A 23 6.59 -12.81 2.39
N VAL A 24 7.32 -12.06 1.57
CA VAL A 24 6.72 -11.19 0.57
C VAL A 24 6.02 -12.15 -0.39
N TYR A 25 4.71 -12.29 -0.25
CA TYR A 25 3.93 -13.01 -1.23
C TYR A 25 4.20 -12.35 -2.57
N ALA A 26 4.81 -13.11 -3.50
CA ALA A 26 5.00 -12.65 -4.85
C ALA A 26 3.61 -12.41 -5.45
N GLN A 27 3.20 -11.15 -5.46
CA GLN A 27 1.95 -10.73 -6.06
C GLN A 27 2.10 -10.92 -7.56
N ASP A 28 1.17 -11.63 -8.17
CA ASP A 28 1.16 -11.92 -9.61
C ASP A 28 0.75 -10.63 -10.35
N TYR A 29 1.68 -9.66 -10.38
CA TYR A 29 1.49 -8.43 -11.12
C TYR A 29 1.66 -8.69 -12.61
N ASN A 30 0.67 -8.29 -13.40
CA ASN A 30 0.95 -7.98 -14.79
C ASN A 30 2.04 -6.89 -14.83
N THR A 31 3.09 -7.06 -15.62
CA THR A 31 4.26 -6.19 -15.58
C THR A 31 4.51 -5.51 -16.92
N LEU A 32 5.11 -4.32 -16.85
CA LEU A 32 5.67 -3.59 -17.98
C LEU A 32 7.20 -3.74 -17.97
N ASN A 33 7.82 -3.87 -19.15
CA ASN A 33 9.27 -3.76 -19.27
C ASN A 33 9.68 -2.28 -19.30
N TYR A 34 10.68 -1.94 -18.51
CA TYR A 34 11.27 -0.61 -18.49
C TYR A 34 12.78 -0.71 -18.73
N THR A 35 13.27 0.01 -19.74
CA THR A 35 14.70 0.14 -20.02
C THR A 35 15.26 1.31 -19.22
N ILE A 36 16.19 1.03 -18.30
CA ILE A 36 16.83 2.03 -17.44
C ILE A 36 17.57 3.04 -18.28
N GLN A 37 17.34 4.32 -18.01
CA GLN A 37 17.98 5.45 -18.69
C GLN A 37 19.16 5.99 -17.87
N PRO A 38 20.13 6.66 -18.51
CA PRO A 38 21.16 7.39 -17.78
C PRO A 38 20.57 8.36 -16.76
N GLY A 39 21.06 8.30 -15.50
CA GLY A 39 20.57 9.14 -14.39
C GLY A 39 19.34 8.60 -13.66
N ASP A 40 18.79 7.44 -14.04
CA ASP A 40 17.78 6.74 -13.27
C ASP A 40 18.36 6.20 -11.95
N SER A 41 17.47 6.12 -10.97
CA SER A 41 17.63 5.27 -9.78
C SER A 41 16.36 4.45 -9.61
N LEU A 42 16.45 3.33 -8.89
CA LEU A 42 15.26 2.52 -8.63
C LEU A 42 14.16 3.35 -7.95
N TRP A 43 14.54 4.27 -7.05
CA TRP A 43 13.62 5.20 -6.41
C TRP A 43 12.92 6.13 -7.43
N LYS A 44 13.64 6.75 -8.37
CA LYS A 44 13.05 7.60 -9.40
C LYS A 44 12.05 6.82 -10.26
N ILE A 45 12.38 5.58 -10.60
CA ILE A 45 11.49 4.69 -11.34
C ILE A 45 10.24 4.38 -10.51
N CYS A 46 10.40 4.05 -9.22
CA CYS A 46 9.26 3.81 -8.31
C CYS A 46 8.34 5.04 -8.20
N VAL A 47 8.90 6.24 -8.09
CA VAL A 47 8.11 7.49 -8.08
C VAL A 47 7.38 7.70 -9.40
N LYS A 48 8.05 7.50 -10.54
CA LYS A 48 7.46 7.63 -11.89
C LYS A 48 6.24 6.72 -12.09
N TYR A 49 6.32 5.49 -11.58
CA TYR A 49 5.26 4.50 -11.72
C TYR A 49 4.33 4.43 -10.50
N GLU A 50 4.61 5.22 -9.42
CA GLU A 50 3.85 5.25 -8.16
C GLU A 50 3.73 3.85 -7.51
N VAL A 51 4.84 3.13 -7.49
CA VAL A 51 4.98 1.79 -6.89
C VAL A 51 6.00 1.80 -5.77
N GLY A 52 5.98 0.77 -4.92
CA GLY A 52 6.99 0.58 -3.89
C GLY A 52 8.27 -0.06 -4.42
N VAL A 53 9.42 0.25 -3.81
CA VAL A 53 10.70 -0.41 -4.13
C VAL A 53 10.58 -1.93 -3.95
N SER A 54 9.95 -2.39 -2.87
CA SER A 54 9.70 -3.81 -2.61
C SER A 54 8.88 -4.49 -3.70
N GLU A 55 7.92 -3.77 -4.29
CA GLU A 55 7.10 -4.29 -5.39
C GLU A 55 7.92 -4.47 -6.67
N VAL A 56 8.78 -3.49 -6.99
CA VAL A 56 9.68 -3.63 -8.15
C VAL A 56 10.68 -4.76 -7.91
N LEU A 57 11.25 -4.88 -6.72
CA LEU A 57 12.19 -5.96 -6.39
C LEU A 57 11.53 -7.34 -6.43
N SER A 58 10.27 -7.48 -6.00
CA SER A 58 9.56 -8.76 -6.00
C SER A 58 9.37 -9.35 -7.41
N VAL A 59 9.28 -8.49 -8.43
CA VAL A 59 9.18 -8.91 -9.85
C VAL A 59 10.52 -8.89 -10.59
N ASN A 60 11.61 -8.56 -9.87
CA ASN A 60 12.99 -8.52 -10.39
C ASN A 60 13.97 -9.19 -9.44
N PRO A 61 13.86 -10.52 -9.20
CA PRO A 61 14.72 -11.22 -8.24
C PRO A 61 16.21 -11.17 -8.61
N GLN A 62 16.54 -10.83 -9.86
CA GLN A 62 17.91 -10.63 -10.33
C GLN A 62 18.57 -9.36 -9.77
N ILE A 63 17.80 -8.41 -9.22
CA ILE A 63 18.35 -7.19 -8.60
C ILE A 63 18.66 -7.48 -7.14
N ALA A 64 19.89 -7.92 -6.88
CA ALA A 64 20.35 -8.19 -5.52
C ALA A 64 20.57 -6.91 -4.70
N ASN A 65 21.01 -5.83 -5.35
CA ASN A 65 21.23 -4.53 -4.70
C ASN A 65 20.45 -3.43 -5.44
N PRO A 66 19.45 -2.81 -4.80
CA PRO A 66 18.64 -1.74 -5.40
C PRO A 66 19.40 -0.50 -5.85
N SER A 67 20.63 -0.30 -5.29
CA SER A 67 21.50 0.82 -5.66
C SER A 67 22.37 0.52 -6.89
N MET A 68 22.37 -0.72 -7.36
CA MET A 68 23.22 -1.19 -8.48
C MET A 68 22.33 -1.54 -9.68
N ILE A 69 21.80 -0.52 -10.33
CA ILE A 69 21.11 -0.62 -11.62
C ILE A 69 21.87 0.18 -12.67
N TYR A 70 21.85 -0.27 -13.90
CA TYR A 70 22.69 0.29 -14.96
C TYR A 70 21.86 0.72 -16.17
N PRO A 71 22.27 1.77 -16.90
CA PRO A 71 21.66 2.14 -18.17
C PRO A 71 21.58 0.96 -19.14
N SER A 72 20.51 0.89 -19.92
CA SER A 72 20.16 -0.18 -20.86
C SER A 72 19.74 -1.52 -20.20
N GLN A 73 19.84 -1.67 -18.89
CA GLN A 73 19.25 -2.81 -18.19
C GLN A 73 17.71 -2.76 -18.31
N ILE A 74 17.09 -3.90 -18.62
CA ILE A 74 15.63 -4.04 -18.67
C ILE A 74 15.15 -4.60 -17.33
N ILE A 75 14.21 -3.91 -16.71
CA ILE A 75 13.54 -4.34 -15.48
C ILE A 75 12.03 -4.42 -15.70
N LYS A 76 11.37 -5.23 -14.89
CA LYS A 76 9.91 -5.31 -14.82
C LYS A 76 9.38 -4.30 -13.82
N VAL A 77 8.29 -3.64 -14.17
CA VAL A 77 7.57 -2.72 -13.27
C VAL A 77 6.12 -3.18 -13.17
N PRO A 78 5.52 -3.26 -11.95
CA PRO A 78 4.11 -3.61 -11.81
C PRO A 78 3.21 -2.71 -12.66
N ASN A 79 2.33 -3.31 -13.46
CA ASN A 79 1.34 -2.58 -14.25
C ASN A 79 0.08 -2.33 -13.43
N LEU A 80 -0.06 -1.14 -12.91
CA LEU A 80 -1.18 -0.70 -12.09
C LEU A 80 -2.18 0.20 -12.86
N ALA A 81 -2.11 0.24 -14.18
CA ALA A 81 -2.86 1.22 -14.98
C ALA A 81 -4.38 1.17 -14.72
N GLU A 82 -4.97 -0.04 -14.68
CA GLU A 82 -6.41 -0.20 -14.47
C GLU A 82 -6.85 0.21 -13.06
N VAL A 83 -6.17 -0.30 -12.03
CA VAL A 83 -6.53 0.03 -10.64
C VAL A 83 -6.30 1.51 -10.33
N LYS A 84 -5.28 2.13 -10.91
CA LYS A 84 -5.03 3.57 -10.80
C LYS A 84 -6.09 4.40 -11.51
N ARG A 85 -6.57 3.97 -12.67
CA ARG A 85 -7.68 4.62 -13.37
C ARG A 85 -8.94 4.64 -12.51
N LEU A 86 -9.31 3.50 -11.96
CA LEU A 86 -10.46 3.38 -11.05
C LEU A 86 -10.30 4.25 -9.81
N ALA A 87 -9.10 4.27 -9.21
CA ALA A 87 -8.80 5.10 -8.04
C ALA A 87 -8.94 6.60 -8.35
N LYS A 88 -8.37 7.06 -9.47
CA LYS A 88 -8.47 8.47 -9.92
C LYS A 88 -9.90 8.89 -10.22
N GLU A 89 -10.72 8.02 -10.82
CA GLU A 89 -12.14 8.27 -11.00
C GLU A 89 -12.86 8.49 -9.67
N VAL A 90 -12.54 7.70 -8.64
CA VAL A 90 -13.10 7.89 -7.28
C VAL A 90 -12.68 9.24 -6.71
N VAL A 91 -11.40 9.64 -6.83
CA VAL A 91 -10.93 10.97 -6.36
C VAL A 91 -11.72 12.09 -7.05
N THR A 92 -11.91 11.96 -8.37
CA THR A 92 -12.71 12.93 -9.14
C THR A 92 -14.14 13.03 -8.62
N LEU A 93 -14.81 11.89 -8.38
CA LEU A 93 -16.19 11.84 -7.85
C LEU A 93 -16.27 12.42 -6.43
N VAL A 94 -15.29 12.13 -5.56
CA VAL A 94 -15.21 12.74 -4.23
C VAL A 94 -15.16 14.27 -4.34
N ASN A 95 -14.31 14.80 -5.20
CA ASN A 95 -14.16 16.24 -5.36
C ASN A 95 -15.41 16.88 -5.99
N GLN A 96 -16.14 16.18 -6.85
CA GLN A 96 -17.44 16.63 -7.34
C GLN A 96 -18.48 16.73 -6.20
N GLU A 97 -18.56 15.73 -5.31
CA GLU A 97 -19.47 15.80 -4.15
C GLU A 97 -19.09 16.92 -3.19
N ARG A 98 -17.80 17.14 -2.96
CA ARG A 98 -17.30 18.25 -2.13
C ARG A 98 -17.63 19.61 -2.73
N ALA A 99 -17.47 19.77 -4.04
CA ALA A 99 -17.76 21.01 -4.74
C ALA A 99 -19.25 21.42 -4.63
N LYS A 100 -20.18 20.45 -4.64
CA LYS A 100 -21.63 20.72 -4.44
C LYS A 100 -21.93 21.44 -3.13
N LEU A 101 -21.04 21.31 -2.14
CA LEU A 101 -21.17 21.91 -0.81
C LEU A 101 -20.16 23.05 -0.56
N GLY A 102 -19.51 23.55 -1.61
CA GLY A 102 -18.50 24.61 -1.50
C GLY A 102 -17.25 24.22 -0.72
N LEU A 103 -16.97 22.92 -0.57
CA LEU A 103 -15.77 22.43 0.12
C LEU A 103 -14.56 22.42 -0.82
N ALA A 104 -13.38 22.74 -0.28
CA ALA A 104 -12.13 22.65 -1.03
C ALA A 104 -11.89 21.20 -1.52
N PRO A 105 -11.37 21.02 -2.74
CA PRO A 105 -11.03 19.70 -3.25
C PRO A 105 -9.91 19.06 -2.42
N LEU A 106 -9.92 17.74 -2.32
CA LEU A 106 -8.83 16.96 -1.76
C LEU A 106 -7.75 16.74 -2.83
N THR A 107 -6.49 16.88 -2.44
CA THR A 107 -5.34 16.58 -3.31
C THR A 107 -5.12 15.07 -3.37
N ASP A 108 -4.98 14.52 -4.57
CA ASP A 108 -4.59 13.11 -4.77
C ASP A 108 -3.15 12.90 -4.31
N ASN A 109 -2.95 12.07 -3.30
CA ASN A 109 -1.65 11.73 -2.73
C ASN A 109 -1.27 10.29 -3.12
N TRP A 110 -0.33 10.13 -4.05
CA TRP A 110 0.07 8.82 -4.56
C TRP A 110 0.68 7.89 -3.49
N GLN A 111 1.37 8.46 -2.48
CA GLN A 111 1.94 7.67 -1.38
C GLN A 111 0.83 7.09 -0.50
N LEU A 112 -0.18 7.91 -0.20
CA LEU A 112 -1.38 7.49 0.53
C LEU A 112 -2.21 6.50 -0.30
N ALA A 113 -2.34 6.72 -1.62
CA ALA A 113 -3.02 5.80 -2.54
C ALA A 113 -2.32 4.42 -2.57
N ARG A 114 -0.98 4.39 -2.50
CA ARG A 114 -0.23 3.13 -2.36
C ARG A 114 -0.56 2.41 -1.04
N VAL A 115 -0.64 3.12 0.08
CA VAL A 115 -1.01 2.53 1.38
C VAL A 115 -2.44 1.99 1.33
N ALA A 116 -3.38 2.76 0.78
CA ALA A 116 -4.77 2.33 0.57
C ALA A 116 -4.86 1.09 -0.35
N ARG A 117 -4.02 1.02 -1.39
CA ARG A 117 -3.96 -0.16 -2.27
C ARG A 117 -3.44 -1.39 -1.52
N TYR A 118 -2.39 -1.27 -0.73
CA TYR A 118 -1.92 -2.38 0.09
C TYR A 118 -2.98 -2.87 1.08
N LYS A 119 -3.82 -1.97 1.61
CA LYS A 119 -4.96 -2.35 2.43
C LYS A 119 -6.00 -3.16 1.64
N SER A 120 -6.34 -2.72 0.43
CA SER A 120 -7.26 -3.44 -0.46
C SER A 120 -6.70 -4.81 -0.89
N GLU A 121 -5.40 -4.88 -1.17
CA GLU A 121 -4.68 -6.11 -1.49
C GLU A 121 -4.66 -7.08 -0.30
N ASP A 122 -4.39 -6.59 0.90
CA ASP A 122 -4.38 -7.40 2.11
C ASP A 122 -5.78 -7.98 2.43
N MET A 123 -6.84 -7.18 2.28
CA MET A 123 -8.23 -7.67 2.39
C MET A 123 -8.53 -8.78 1.37
N ARG A 124 -8.09 -8.60 0.12
CA ARG A 124 -8.24 -9.58 -0.95
C ARG A 124 -7.48 -10.88 -0.66
N ASP A 125 -6.20 -10.75 -0.29
CA ASP A 125 -5.27 -11.88 -0.22
C ASP A 125 -5.49 -12.73 1.05
N LYS A 126 -5.94 -12.09 2.13
CA LYS A 126 -6.26 -12.75 3.41
C LYS A 126 -7.75 -13.01 3.60
N ASN A 127 -8.56 -12.70 2.58
CA ASN A 127 -9.99 -12.96 2.56
C ASN A 127 -10.73 -12.43 3.81
N TYR A 128 -10.53 -11.14 4.11
CA TYR A 128 -11.25 -10.46 5.18
C TYR A 128 -11.80 -9.11 4.71
N PHE A 129 -12.74 -8.54 5.47
CA PHE A 129 -13.29 -7.21 5.25
C PHE A 129 -13.43 -6.48 6.59
N SER A 130 -12.44 -5.66 6.92
CA SER A 130 -12.36 -4.93 8.19
C SER A 130 -11.39 -3.76 8.08
N HIS A 131 -11.62 -2.69 8.85
CA HIS A 131 -10.65 -1.61 9.01
C HIS A 131 -9.34 -2.09 9.63
N THR A 132 -9.41 -2.98 10.62
CA THR A 132 -8.21 -3.56 11.24
C THR A 132 -7.64 -4.68 10.37
N SER A 133 -6.40 -4.50 9.93
CA SER A 133 -5.66 -5.48 9.14
C SER A 133 -4.94 -6.49 10.06
N PRO A 134 -5.00 -7.79 9.76
CA PRO A 134 -4.18 -8.78 10.46
C PRO A 134 -2.67 -8.63 10.18
N THR A 135 -2.30 -7.89 9.11
CA THR A 135 -0.91 -7.62 8.72
C THR A 135 -0.39 -6.31 9.27
N TYR A 136 -1.22 -5.24 9.20
CA TYR A 136 -0.79 -3.86 9.37
C TYR A 136 -1.41 -3.17 10.60
N GLY A 137 -2.31 -3.85 11.32
CA GLY A 137 -3.04 -3.26 12.45
C GLY A 137 -4.15 -2.29 12.01
N SER A 138 -4.36 -1.23 12.78
CA SER A 138 -5.33 -0.19 12.43
C SER A 138 -4.90 0.59 11.19
N PRO A 139 -5.83 1.25 10.46
CA PRO A 139 -5.46 2.10 9.31
C PRO A 139 -4.50 3.23 9.72
N PHE A 140 -4.59 3.69 10.95
CA PHE A 140 -3.73 4.75 11.49
C PHE A 140 -2.31 4.25 11.75
N ASP A 141 -2.16 3.02 12.29
CA ASP A 141 -0.86 2.37 12.46
C ASP A 141 -0.23 2.08 11.09
N MET A 142 -1.04 1.59 10.16
CA MET A 142 -0.59 1.32 8.80
C MET A 142 -0.04 2.60 8.15
N MET A 143 -0.79 3.69 8.14
CA MET A 143 -0.33 4.97 7.58
C MET A 143 0.98 5.43 8.21
N LYS A 144 1.10 5.39 9.55
CA LYS A 144 2.33 5.76 10.27
C LYS A 144 3.52 4.87 9.89
N ASN A 145 3.33 3.56 9.85
CA ASN A 145 4.37 2.59 9.50
C ASN A 145 4.88 2.77 8.07
N PHE A 146 4.04 3.28 7.16
CA PHE A 146 4.42 3.68 5.81
C PHE A 146 4.96 5.10 5.70
N GLY A 147 5.18 5.79 6.83
CA GLY A 147 5.77 7.13 6.89
C GLY A 147 4.83 8.28 6.52
N ILE A 148 3.51 8.03 6.47
CA ILE A 148 2.50 9.07 6.23
C ILE A 148 2.32 9.89 7.52
N LYS A 149 2.58 11.20 7.42
CA LYS A 149 2.40 12.16 8.52
C LYS A 149 1.07 12.88 8.36
N TYR A 150 0.34 13.05 9.45
CA TYR A 150 -0.97 13.73 9.45
C TYR A 150 -1.32 14.27 10.83
N MET A 151 -2.23 15.24 10.88
CA MET A 151 -2.91 15.73 12.10
C MET A 151 -4.31 15.11 12.24
N ALA A 152 -4.99 14.85 11.13
CA ALA A 152 -6.26 14.17 11.09
C ALA A 152 -6.20 13.05 10.04
N ALA A 153 -6.89 11.93 10.30
CA ALA A 153 -6.96 10.82 9.35
C ALA A 153 -8.32 10.11 9.41
N GLY A 154 -8.69 9.47 8.31
CA GLY A 154 -9.90 8.67 8.20
C GLY A 154 -9.77 7.60 7.13
N GLU A 155 -10.63 6.59 7.20
CA GLU A 155 -10.66 5.51 6.22
C GLU A 155 -12.09 5.12 5.88
N ASN A 156 -12.37 4.87 4.60
CA ASN A 156 -13.55 4.19 4.10
C ASN A 156 -13.10 2.92 3.37
N ILE A 157 -13.82 1.82 3.57
CA ILE A 157 -13.62 0.57 2.82
C ILE A 157 -14.93 0.13 2.18
N ALA A 158 -14.81 -0.58 1.05
CA ALA A 158 -15.96 -1.20 0.39
C ALA A 158 -15.52 -2.46 -0.37
N MET A 159 -16.46 -3.37 -0.63
CA MET A 159 -16.20 -4.63 -1.31
C MET A 159 -17.40 -4.99 -2.22
N GLY A 160 -17.08 -5.42 -3.44
CA GLY A 160 -18.06 -5.97 -4.39
C GLY A 160 -18.54 -4.99 -5.46
N GLN A 161 -18.45 -3.68 -5.24
CA GLN A 161 -18.86 -2.68 -6.25
C GLN A 161 -17.93 -2.74 -7.46
N GLN A 162 -18.52 -2.88 -8.65
CA GLN A 162 -17.76 -3.14 -9.88
C GLN A 162 -17.24 -1.87 -10.59
N THR A 163 -17.68 -0.69 -10.16
CA THR A 163 -17.28 0.59 -10.77
C THR A 163 -17.06 1.67 -9.72
N SER A 164 -16.24 2.67 -10.07
CA SER A 164 -16.01 3.86 -9.24
C SER A 164 -17.29 4.61 -8.90
N ALA A 165 -18.25 4.68 -9.84
CA ALA A 165 -19.56 5.30 -9.60
C ALA A 165 -20.40 4.53 -8.58
N LEU A 166 -20.42 3.19 -8.64
CA LEU A 166 -21.17 2.35 -7.72
C LEU A 166 -20.60 2.42 -6.30
N VAL A 167 -19.28 2.37 -6.14
CA VAL A 167 -18.66 2.47 -4.82
C VAL A 167 -18.88 3.86 -4.22
N MET A 168 -18.74 4.91 -5.02
CA MET A 168 -19.00 6.28 -4.56
C MET A 168 -20.46 6.46 -4.12
N LYS A 169 -21.43 5.95 -4.90
CA LYS A 169 -22.85 5.94 -4.52
C LYS A 169 -23.08 5.22 -3.19
N SER A 170 -22.44 4.06 -2.99
CA SER A 170 -22.54 3.30 -1.74
C SER A 170 -22.02 4.10 -0.55
N TRP A 171 -20.84 4.73 -0.68
CA TRP A 171 -20.26 5.54 0.39
C TRP A 171 -21.09 6.79 0.69
N MET A 172 -21.61 7.48 -0.32
CA MET A 172 -22.46 8.66 -0.11
C MET A 172 -23.80 8.33 0.54
N ASN A 173 -24.32 7.11 0.39
CA ASN A 173 -25.53 6.64 1.06
C ASN A 173 -25.30 6.15 2.51
N SER A 174 -24.06 6.06 2.96
CA SER A 174 -23.68 5.68 4.32
C SER A 174 -23.26 6.91 5.12
N PRO A 175 -23.96 7.27 6.22
CA PRO A 175 -23.64 8.47 7.00
C PRO A 175 -22.18 8.54 7.46
N GLY A 176 -21.60 7.43 7.92
CA GLY A 176 -20.21 7.36 8.38
C GLY A 176 -19.19 7.59 7.24
N HIS A 177 -19.37 6.91 6.11
CA HIS A 177 -18.50 7.08 4.95
C HIS A 177 -18.62 8.48 4.34
N LYS A 178 -19.85 8.98 4.22
CA LYS A 178 -20.14 10.34 3.73
C LYS A 178 -19.51 11.40 4.60
N SER A 179 -19.50 11.24 5.93
CA SER A 179 -18.86 12.19 6.84
C SER A 179 -17.35 12.33 6.60
N ASN A 180 -16.66 11.23 6.29
CA ASN A 180 -15.25 11.28 5.89
C ASN A 180 -15.06 12.03 4.57
N ILE A 181 -15.87 11.72 3.54
CA ILE A 181 -15.76 12.35 2.22
C ILE A 181 -15.95 13.87 2.30
N LEU A 182 -16.87 14.33 3.15
CA LEU A 182 -17.25 15.74 3.28
C LEU A 182 -16.56 16.46 4.44
N SER A 183 -15.64 15.80 5.14
CA SER A 183 -14.91 16.43 6.25
C SER A 183 -14.05 17.60 5.78
N LYS A 184 -14.12 18.71 6.52
CA LYS A 184 -13.24 19.88 6.34
C LYS A 184 -11.83 19.65 6.93
N SER A 185 -11.68 18.64 7.79
CA SER A 185 -10.41 18.32 8.44
C SER A 185 -9.42 17.62 7.51
N PHE A 186 -9.85 17.18 6.32
CA PHE A 186 -9.00 16.50 5.38
C PHE A 186 -8.64 17.41 4.21
N THR A 187 -7.39 17.31 3.77
CA THR A 187 -6.80 18.05 2.65
C THR A 187 -6.29 17.16 1.54
N GLU A 188 -6.03 15.89 1.85
CA GLU A 188 -5.48 14.93 0.90
C GLU A 188 -6.26 13.60 0.96
N ILE A 189 -6.28 12.89 -0.15
CA ILE A 189 -6.92 11.58 -0.30
C ILE A 189 -5.98 10.62 -1.02
N GLY A 190 -5.99 9.35 -0.62
CA GLY A 190 -5.43 8.24 -1.38
C GLY A 190 -6.47 7.16 -1.56
N VAL A 191 -6.64 6.68 -2.80
CA VAL A 191 -7.58 5.60 -3.11
C VAL A 191 -6.84 4.38 -3.60
N GLY A 192 -7.16 3.23 -3.02
CA GLY A 192 -6.61 1.93 -3.36
C GLY A 192 -7.66 0.96 -3.85
N VAL A 193 -7.30 0.17 -4.84
CA VAL A 193 -8.19 -0.83 -5.47
C VAL A 193 -7.44 -2.13 -5.64
N ALA A 194 -8.10 -3.25 -5.31
CA ALA A 194 -7.60 -4.59 -5.61
C ALA A 194 -8.75 -5.46 -6.13
N LYS A 195 -8.47 -6.34 -7.09
CA LYS A 195 -9.43 -7.27 -7.66
C LYS A 195 -8.95 -8.70 -7.46
N ASN A 196 -9.81 -9.60 -7.02
CA ASN A 196 -9.48 -11.01 -6.92
C ASN A 196 -9.78 -11.76 -8.25
N LYS A 197 -9.39 -13.03 -8.31
CA LYS A 197 -9.58 -13.88 -9.51
C LYS A 197 -11.04 -14.12 -9.86
N SER A 198 -11.95 -14.05 -8.87
CA SER A 198 -13.41 -14.18 -9.10
C SER A 198 -14.07 -12.87 -9.53
N GLY A 199 -13.32 -11.79 -9.66
CA GLY A 199 -13.82 -10.48 -10.08
C GLY A 199 -14.31 -9.58 -8.95
N THR A 200 -14.23 -9.98 -7.68
CA THR A 200 -14.59 -9.13 -6.55
C THR A 200 -13.57 -8.01 -6.39
N ILE A 201 -14.05 -6.78 -6.29
CA ILE A 201 -13.20 -5.60 -6.10
C ILE A 201 -13.26 -5.15 -4.64
N TYR A 202 -12.10 -4.88 -4.08
CA TYR A 202 -11.89 -4.29 -2.76
C TYR A 202 -11.42 -2.85 -2.94
N TRP A 203 -12.04 -1.93 -2.19
CA TRP A 203 -11.81 -0.50 -2.28
C TRP A 203 -11.41 0.05 -0.92
N THR A 204 -10.43 0.94 -0.90
CA THR A 204 -10.03 1.68 0.29
C THR A 204 -9.84 3.15 -0.08
N GLN A 205 -10.49 4.05 0.67
CA GLN A 205 -10.15 5.48 0.68
C GLN A 205 -9.46 5.78 1.99
N GLN A 206 -8.30 6.40 1.95
CA GLN A 206 -7.65 6.98 3.12
C GLN A 206 -7.59 8.50 2.95
N PHE A 207 -7.87 9.21 4.03
CA PHE A 207 -7.93 10.66 4.07
C PHE A 207 -6.94 11.15 5.11
N ILE A 208 -6.25 12.26 4.82
CA ILE A 208 -5.41 12.94 5.81
C ILE A 208 -5.61 14.45 5.75
N GLY A 209 -5.43 15.09 6.92
CA GLY A 209 -5.28 16.55 7.09
C GLY A 209 -3.88 16.86 7.58
N ARG A 210 -3.30 17.90 7.05
CA ARG A 210 -2.00 18.44 7.48
C ARG A 210 -2.12 19.82 8.06
#